data_93f2980580b4078a62ddf2c2844ce365
#
_entry.id   93f2980580b4078a62ddf2c2844ce365
#
_cell.length_a   1.000
_cell.length_b   1.000
_cell.length_c   1.000
_cell.angle_alpha   90.00
_cell.angle_beta   90.00
_cell.angle_gamma   90.00
#
_symmetry.space_group_name_H-M   'P 1'
#
loop_
_entity.id
_entity.type
_entity.pdbx_description
1 polymer ?
#
loop_
_entity_poly.entity_id
_entity_poly.type
_entity_poly.pdbx_seq_one_letter_code
_entity_poly.pdbx_strand_id
1 'polypeptide(L)'
;MKQTITLAVLLLSAALTTVPGHAQSGKSGVEKLYVLNCGEGTAGDISRWSPGVNEGKSMDFVDNCYLIKHAQGWFLWDTGIPDAVAAMPNGLVPADPKAVFWRRPKTQRRNSISSG
;
A
#
# COMPACT_ATOMS: atom_id res chain seq x y z
N MET A 1 15.55 -79.83 11.01
CA MET A 1 16.14 -78.51 11.31
C MET A 1 15.12 -77.46 10.92
N LYS A 2 14.43 -76.86 11.88
CA LYS A 2 13.46 -75.82 11.64
C LYS A 2 14.09 -74.53 12.11
N GLN A 3 14.40 -73.62 11.18
CA GLN A 3 14.85 -72.29 11.52
C GLN A 3 13.64 -71.36 11.64
N THR A 4 13.42 -70.87 12.84
CA THR A 4 12.43 -69.82 13.13
C THR A 4 13.06 -68.46 12.88
N ILE A 5 12.57 -67.78 11.87
CA ILE A 5 12.99 -66.38 11.55
C ILE A 5 12.08 -65.46 12.42
N THR A 6 12.70 -64.84 13.40
CA THR A 6 12.05 -63.83 14.24
C THR A 6 12.12 -62.46 13.53
N LEU A 7 10.98 -62.02 13.05
CA LEU A 7 10.85 -60.69 12.42
C LEU A 7 10.76 -59.60 13.51
N ALA A 8 11.81 -58.84 13.73
CA ALA A 8 11.81 -57.68 14.61
C ALA A 8 11.21 -56.50 13.86
N VAL A 9 10.01 -56.11 14.18
CA VAL A 9 9.33 -54.90 13.67
C VAL A 9 9.85 -53.72 14.51
N LEU A 10 10.76 -52.90 13.95
CA LEU A 10 11.13 -51.62 14.51
C LEU A 10 10.04 -50.58 14.24
N LEU A 11 9.24 -50.26 15.25
CA LEU A 11 8.32 -49.14 15.24
C LEU A 11 9.13 -47.84 15.39
N LEU A 12 9.40 -47.14 14.28
CA LEU A 12 10.02 -45.83 14.27
C LEU A 12 8.92 -44.77 14.55
N SER A 13 8.77 -44.41 15.82
CA SER A 13 7.86 -43.34 16.25
C SER A 13 8.44 -41.99 15.82
N ALA A 14 7.99 -41.43 14.70
CA ALA A 14 8.29 -40.07 14.32
C ALA A 14 7.55 -39.10 15.25
N ALA A 15 8.22 -38.57 16.25
CA ALA A 15 7.70 -37.48 17.08
C ALA A 15 7.64 -36.22 16.20
N LEU A 16 6.43 -35.85 15.74
CA LEU A 16 6.19 -34.54 15.16
C LEU A 16 6.31 -33.50 16.28
N THR A 17 7.48 -32.88 16.41
CA THR A 17 7.63 -31.68 17.23
C THR A 17 6.96 -30.52 16.52
N THR A 18 5.72 -30.18 16.91
CA THR A 18 5.10 -28.92 16.51
C THR A 18 5.86 -27.79 17.21
N VAL A 19 6.71 -27.11 16.46
CA VAL A 19 7.34 -25.86 16.90
C VAL A 19 6.23 -24.81 16.99
N PRO A 20 5.85 -24.29 18.18
CA PRO A 20 4.90 -23.21 18.26
C PRO A 20 5.55 -21.99 17.57
N GLY A 21 5.00 -21.60 16.43
CA GLY A 21 5.36 -20.36 15.78
C GLY A 21 4.98 -19.20 16.68
N HIS A 22 5.94 -18.70 17.46
CA HIS A 22 5.76 -17.46 18.19
C HIS A 22 5.69 -16.35 17.16
N ALA A 23 4.48 -15.87 16.87
CA ALA A 23 4.31 -14.57 16.26
C ALA A 23 4.97 -13.57 17.23
N GLN A 24 6.20 -13.15 16.91
CA GLN A 24 6.82 -12.06 17.65
C GLN A 24 5.92 -10.84 17.45
N SER A 25 5.17 -10.49 18.50
CA SER A 25 4.60 -9.16 18.65
C SER A 25 5.75 -8.18 18.94
N GLY A 26 6.65 -8.04 17.96
CA GLY A 26 7.63 -6.98 17.98
C GLY A 26 6.85 -5.67 18.00
N LYS A 27 7.13 -4.79 18.97
CA LYS A 27 6.65 -3.41 18.91
C LYS A 27 6.96 -2.92 17.50
N SER A 28 5.92 -2.57 16.72
CA SER A 28 6.15 -1.97 15.40
C SER A 28 7.03 -0.75 15.68
N GLY A 29 8.18 -0.62 15.03
CA GLY A 29 9.06 0.53 15.22
C GLY A 29 8.43 1.84 14.68
N VAL A 30 7.17 1.80 14.26
CA VAL A 30 6.40 2.96 13.81
C VAL A 30 5.94 3.76 15.02
N GLU A 31 6.40 5.01 15.10
CA GLU A 31 6.06 5.95 16.17
C GLU A 31 4.89 6.86 15.77
N LYS A 32 4.87 7.32 14.51
CA LYS A 32 3.83 8.18 13.97
C LYS A 32 3.60 7.90 12.48
N LEU A 33 2.36 8.10 12.06
CA LEU A 33 1.93 8.08 10.67
C LEU A 33 1.25 9.42 10.36
N TYR A 34 1.75 10.12 9.36
CA TYR A 34 1.13 11.31 8.81
C TYR A 34 0.53 10.96 7.45
N VAL A 35 -0.73 11.32 7.27
CA VAL A 35 -1.43 11.20 6.00
C VAL A 35 -1.48 12.58 5.37
N LEU A 36 -0.89 12.71 4.19
CA LEU A 36 -0.74 13.99 3.47
C LEU A 36 -1.59 13.93 2.20
N ASN A 37 -2.32 15.00 1.90
CA ASN A 37 -2.94 15.15 0.58
C ASN A 37 -1.87 15.56 -0.43
N CYS A 38 -1.47 14.63 -1.27
CA CYS A 38 -0.45 14.79 -2.31
C CYS A 38 -1.03 14.98 -3.71
N GLY A 39 -2.35 14.98 -3.82
CA GLY A 39 -3.05 15.24 -5.05
C GLY A 39 -4.55 14.99 -4.94
N GLU A 40 -5.29 15.62 -5.83
CA GLU A 40 -6.72 15.42 -5.98
C GLU A 40 -6.98 15.08 -7.44
N GLY A 41 -7.85 14.11 -7.69
CA GLY A 41 -8.19 13.68 -9.01
C GLY A 41 -9.69 13.66 -9.21
N THR A 42 -10.11 13.97 -10.44
CA THR A 42 -11.48 13.73 -10.91
C THR A 42 -11.40 12.85 -12.14
N ALA A 43 -11.91 11.62 -12.04
CA ALA A 43 -12.08 10.77 -13.22
C ALA A 43 -13.36 11.17 -13.95
N GLY A 44 -13.27 11.47 -15.24
CA GLY A 44 -14.43 11.83 -16.04
C GLY A 44 -15.34 10.62 -16.32
N ASP A 45 -14.77 9.43 -16.34
CA ASP A 45 -15.51 8.18 -16.56
C ASP A 45 -14.82 7.03 -15.82
N ILE A 46 -15.44 6.52 -14.75
CA ILE A 46 -14.87 5.44 -13.93
C ILE A 46 -14.95 4.07 -14.57
N SER A 47 -15.70 3.89 -15.66
CA SER A 47 -15.73 2.65 -16.44
C SER A 47 -14.37 2.30 -17.04
N ARG A 48 -13.44 3.26 -17.12
CA ARG A 48 -12.05 3.02 -17.54
C ARG A 48 -11.31 1.95 -16.71
N TRP A 49 -11.72 1.78 -15.46
CA TRP A 49 -11.16 0.74 -14.56
C TRP A 49 -11.99 -0.54 -14.54
N SER A 50 -13.26 -0.45 -14.99
CA SER A 50 -14.19 -1.58 -15.03
C SER A 50 -15.11 -1.43 -16.26
N PRO A 51 -14.65 -1.81 -17.44
CA PRO A 51 -15.43 -1.66 -18.69
C PRO A 51 -16.81 -2.29 -18.57
N GLY A 52 -17.82 -1.55 -19.03
CA GLY A 52 -19.24 -1.98 -18.95
C GLY A 52 -19.92 -1.69 -17.59
N VAL A 53 -19.18 -1.14 -16.62
CA VAL A 53 -19.74 -0.80 -15.29
C VAL A 53 -19.56 0.70 -15.04
N ASN A 54 -20.63 1.37 -14.63
CA ASN A 54 -20.64 2.80 -14.31
C ASN A 54 -20.18 3.71 -15.46
N GLU A 55 -20.51 3.36 -16.70
CA GLU A 55 -20.19 4.17 -17.87
C GLU A 55 -20.74 5.59 -17.73
N GLY A 56 -19.92 6.57 -18.10
CA GLY A 56 -20.26 7.99 -18.03
C GLY A 56 -20.36 8.57 -16.60
N LYS A 57 -20.04 7.80 -15.56
CA LYS A 57 -20.03 8.33 -14.19
C LYS A 57 -18.65 8.87 -13.85
N SER A 58 -18.61 10.08 -13.33
CA SER A 58 -17.40 10.69 -12.76
C SER A 58 -17.22 10.33 -11.29
N MET A 59 -15.99 10.45 -10.79
CA MET A 59 -15.64 10.25 -9.39
C MET A 59 -14.45 11.12 -9.00
N ASP A 60 -14.59 11.79 -7.86
CA ASP A 60 -13.49 12.47 -7.20
C ASP A 60 -12.75 11.54 -6.25
N PHE A 61 -11.43 11.68 -6.16
CA PHE A 61 -10.58 10.92 -5.25
C PHE A 61 -9.35 11.71 -4.84
N VAL A 62 -8.70 11.26 -3.79
CA VAL A 62 -7.50 11.87 -3.23
C VAL A 62 -6.33 10.92 -3.39
N ASP A 63 -5.20 11.46 -3.78
CA ASP A 63 -3.91 10.77 -3.80
C ASP A 63 -3.16 11.08 -2.50
N ASN A 64 -3.13 10.10 -1.60
CA ASN A 64 -2.53 10.25 -0.28
C ASN A 64 -1.07 9.77 -0.29
N CYS A 65 -0.18 10.61 0.24
CA CYS A 65 1.16 10.18 0.64
C CYS A 65 1.20 9.91 2.14
N TYR A 66 2.13 9.08 2.55
CA TYR A 66 2.27 8.74 3.96
C TYR A 66 3.70 9.00 4.42
N LEU A 67 3.85 9.89 5.40
CA LEU A 67 5.13 10.10 6.07
C LEU A 67 5.12 9.33 7.39
N ILE A 68 6.04 8.40 7.50
CA ILE A 68 6.12 7.45 8.61
C ILE A 68 7.35 7.79 9.44
N LYS A 69 7.14 8.10 10.72
CA LYS A 69 8.22 8.18 11.70
C LYS A 69 8.45 6.80 12.29
N HIS A 70 9.64 6.28 12.10
CA HIS A 70 10.10 5.02 12.64
C HIS A 70 11.27 5.25 13.60
N ALA A 71 11.51 4.37 14.54
CA ALA A 71 12.64 4.45 15.47
C ALA A 71 14.01 4.59 14.78
N GLN A 72 14.13 4.10 13.55
CA GLN A 72 15.35 4.14 12.73
C GLN A 72 15.39 5.30 11.74
N GLY A 73 14.38 6.18 11.68
CA GLY A 73 14.33 7.31 10.76
C GLY A 73 12.96 7.57 10.17
N TRP A 74 12.94 8.38 9.11
CA TRP A 74 11.73 8.74 8.40
C TRP A 74 11.62 7.95 7.10
N PHE A 75 10.40 7.54 6.79
CA PHE A 75 10.07 6.88 5.54
C PHE A 75 8.89 7.58 4.88
N LEU A 76 9.04 7.93 3.61
CA LEU A 76 7.98 8.48 2.79
C LEU A 76 7.44 7.40 1.85
N TRP A 77 6.17 7.09 1.99
CA TRP A 77 5.47 6.20 1.08
C TRP A 77 4.63 7.03 0.12
N ASP A 78 4.93 6.87 -1.14
CA ASP A 78 4.38 7.65 -2.24
C ASP A 78 4.86 9.11 -2.23
N THR A 79 4.93 9.69 -3.40
CA THR A 79 5.27 11.11 -3.62
C THR A 79 4.12 11.88 -4.24
N GLY A 80 3.04 11.17 -4.59
CA GLY A 80 1.87 11.72 -5.21
C GLY A 80 2.11 12.30 -6.60
N ILE A 81 1.26 13.21 -6.98
CA ILE A 81 1.33 13.91 -8.26
C ILE A 81 2.54 14.85 -8.28
N PRO A 82 3.24 15.01 -9.42
CA PRO A 82 4.40 15.88 -9.53
C PRO A 82 4.16 17.30 -9.02
N ASP A 83 5.13 17.86 -8.32
CA ASP A 83 5.05 19.22 -7.77
C ASP A 83 4.78 20.30 -8.83
N ALA A 84 5.17 20.08 -10.08
CA ALA A 84 4.88 20.98 -11.19
C ALA A 84 3.38 21.25 -11.36
N VAL A 85 2.52 20.27 -11.02
CA VAL A 85 1.07 20.42 -11.09
C VAL A 85 0.55 21.41 -10.05
N ALA A 86 1.24 21.57 -8.92
CA ALA A 86 0.87 22.57 -7.90
C ALA A 86 1.02 24.01 -8.38
N ALA A 87 1.85 24.24 -9.39
CA ALA A 87 2.03 25.56 -10.02
C ALA A 87 1.03 25.83 -11.15
N MET A 88 0.22 24.86 -11.55
CA MET A 88 -0.76 25.01 -12.62
C MET A 88 -2.06 25.59 -12.06
N PRO A 89 -2.51 26.79 -12.48
CA PRO A 89 -3.72 27.43 -11.94
C PRO A 89 -4.98 26.56 -12.07
N ASN A 90 -5.07 25.82 -13.16
CA ASN A 90 -6.23 24.97 -13.48
C ASN A 90 -5.94 23.48 -13.28
N GLY A 91 -4.79 23.12 -12.67
CA GLY A 91 -4.35 21.73 -12.59
C GLY A 91 -3.93 21.14 -13.93
N LEU A 92 -3.70 19.84 -13.98
CA LEU A 92 -3.36 19.08 -15.18
C LEU A 92 -4.65 18.61 -15.85
N VAL A 93 -5.08 19.35 -16.89
CA VAL A 93 -6.28 19.05 -17.65
C VAL A 93 -5.91 18.08 -18.79
N PRO A 94 -6.48 16.87 -18.85
CA PRO A 94 -6.23 15.93 -19.92
C PRO A 94 -6.95 16.36 -21.23
N ALA A 95 -6.41 15.97 -22.36
CA ALA A 95 -7.07 16.17 -23.66
C ALA A 95 -8.32 15.28 -23.82
N ASP A 96 -8.28 14.07 -23.26
CA ASP A 96 -9.43 13.15 -23.22
C ASP A 96 -10.31 13.49 -22.01
N PRO A 97 -11.59 13.89 -22.21
CA PRO A 97 -12.50 14.24 -21.13
C PRO A 97 -12.85 13.06 -20.21
N LYS A 98 -12.62 11.82 -20.66
CA LYS A 98 -12.80 10.62 -19.83
C LYS A 98 -11.59 10.30 -18.95
N ALA A 99 -10.45 10.93 -19.25
CA ALA A 99 -9.23 10.75 -18.47
C ALA A 99 -9.32 11.44 -17.12
N VAL A 100 -8.31 11.24 -16.30
CA VAL A 100 -8.27 11.84 -14.98
C VAL A 100 -7.70 13.25 -15.06
N PHE A 101 -8.48 14.21 -14.61
CA PHE A 101 -8.01 15.55 -14.26
C PHE A 101 -7.26 15.47 -12.93
N TRP A 102 -6.14 16.17 -12.83
CA TRP A 102 -5.34 16.18 -11.60
C TRP A 102 -5.09 17.60 -11.10
N ARG A 103 -5.14 17.75 -9.78
CA ARG A 103 -4.76 18.97 -9.07
C ARG A 103 -3.90 18.61 -7.86
N ARG A 104 -2.86 19.41 -7.60
CA ARG A 104 -2.05 19.28 -6.40
C ARG A 104 -2.19 20.55 -5.56
N PRO A 105 -2.86 20.50 -4.41
CA PRO A 105 -3.14 21.71 -3.62
C PRO A 105 -1.89 22.32 -3.00
N LYS A 106 -0.86 21.49 -2.71
CA LYS A 106 0.41 21.95 -2.12
C LYS A 106 1.59 21.14 -2.64
N THR A 107 2.77 21.77 -2.70
CA THR A 107 4.00 21.01 -2.95
C THR A 107 4.33 20.14 -1.73
N GLN A 108 4.97 19.00 -1.96
CA GLN A 108 5.35 18.06 -0.92
C GLN A 108 6.19 18.70 0.20
N ARG A 109 7.08 19.62 -0.18
CA ARG A 109 7.92 20.37 0.76
C ARG A 109 7.11 21.20 1.76
N ARG A 110 5.98 21.79 1.34
CA ARG A 110 5.07 22.53 2.25
C ARG A 110 4.29 21.61 3.14
N ASN A 111 3.86 20.45 2.61
CA ASN A 111 3.12 19.47 3.39
C ASN A 111 3.95 18.94 4.56
N SER A 112 5.24 18.69 4.38
CA SER A 112 6.12 18.20 5.45
C SER A 112 6.39 19.22 6.57
N ILE A 113 6.29 20.51 6.28
CA ILE A 113 6.52 21.59 7.27
C ILE A 113 5.26 21.88 8.10
N SER A 114 4.08 21.70 7.52
CA SER A 114 2.82 21.99 8.22
C SER A 114 2.36 20.91 9.21
N SER A 115 3.11 19.82 9.33
CA SER A 115 2.81 18.66 10.20
C SER A 115 3.63 18.64 11.49
N GLY A 116 4.38 19.71 11.80
CA GLY A 116 5.17 19.86 13.02
C GLY A 116 4.36 20.33 14.23
#